data_532617ffa9d4606ba5b6b920af038f13
#
_entry.id   532617ffa9d4606ba5b6b920af038f13
#
_cell.length_a   1.000
_cell.length_b   1.000
_cell.length_c   1.000
_cell.angle_alpha   90.00
_cell.angle_beta   90.00
_cell.angle_gamma   90.00
#
_symmetry.space_group_name_H-M   'P 1'
#
loop_
_entity.id
_entity.type
_entity.pdbx_description
1 polymer ?
#
loop_
_entity_poly.entity_id
_entity_poly.type
_entity_poly.pdbx_seq_one_letter_code
_entity_poly.pdbx_strand_id
1 'polypeptide(L)'
;MEMQRVWAVYFSGTGTTEKVVTRMAKIAAEDLGAEYKTFCFNLPKDREGELSFGPGDLVIFGTPVYAGRVPNLLLPYIRDKVKGNGALAVPVSLFGNRNFDDGLIELRNVLEADGFHTVAGGAFVGEHSFSRTLGAGRPDAQDMALVEELAHKTAEKVKGLERAPEIPAYVAGCDPIRPYYTPRDRHGEPIKDFLKAKPVTDSDKCVKCGLCARLCPMAAIDPND
;
A
#
# COMPACT_ATOMS: atom_id res chain seq x y z
N MET A 1 12.53 -19.14 11.06
CA MET A 1 11.67 -19.78 10.03
C MET A 1 12.33 -19.62 8.66
N GLU A 2 12.20 -20.62 7.79
CA GLU A 2 12.69 -20.54 6.41
C GLU A 2 11.57 -20.02 5.50
N MET A 3 11.85 -18.97 4.75
CA MET A 3 10.92 -18.40 3.79
C MET A 3 11.27 -18.87 2.38
N GLN A 4 10.26 -19.28 1.63
CA GLN A 4 10.42 -19.70 0.24
C GLN A 4 10.27 -18.52 -0.71
N ARG A 5 9.36 -17.60 -0.39
CA ARG A 5 9.04 -16.45 -1.24
C ARG A 5 8.85 -15.19 -0.41
N VAL A 6 9.30 -14.07 -0.95
CA VAL A 6 8.98 -12.73 -0.45
C VAL A 6 8.18 -11.99 -1.51
N TRP A 7 7.00 -11.56 -1.14
CA TRP A 7 6.06 -10.90 -2.03
C TRP A 7 6.01 -9.40 -1.79
N ALA A 8 6.04 -8.64 -2.88
CA ALA A 8 5.62 -7.24 -2.93
C ALA A 8 4.17 -7.18 -3.42
N VAL A 9 3.23 -6.93 -2.53
CA VAL A 9 1.79 -6.83 -2.86
C VAL A 9 1.34 -5.40 -2.63
N TYR A 10 0.79 -4.72 -3.63
CA TYR A 10 0.49 -3.30 -3.49
C TYR A 10 -0.60 -2.78 -4.42
N PHE A 11 -1.26 -1.73 -3.94
CA PHE A 11 -1.97 -0.76 -4.75
C PHE A 11 -1.17 0.54 -4.78
N SER A 12 -0.93 1.08 -5.97
CA SER A 12 -0.11 2.28 -6.16
C SER A 12 -0.63 3.15 -7.32
N GLY A 13 -1.40 4.20 -6.99
CA GLY A 13 -1.97 5.10 -7.99
C GLY A 13 -0.95 6.02 -8.66
N THR A 14 0.17 6.31 -7.99
CA THR A 14 1.22 7.26 -8.47
C THR A 14 2.63 6.68 -8.46
N GLY A 15 2.77 5.35 -8.26
CA GLY A 15 4.07 4.68 -8.21
C GLY A 15 4.78 4.74 -6.85
N THR A 16 4.33 5.57 -5.91
CA THR A 16 5.03 5.81 -4.63
C THR A 16 4.97 4.57 -3.73
N THR A 17 3.80 3.95 -3.54
CA THR A 17 3.64 2.72 -2.76
C THR A 17 4.44 1.57 -3.39
N GLU A 18 4.37 1.43 -4.70
CA GLU A 18 5.15 0.46 -5.46
C GLU A 18 6.65 0.59 -5.18
N LYS A 19 7.21 1.81 -5.30
CA LYS A 19 8.63 2.09 -5.07
C LYS A 19 9.10 1.57 -3.70
N VAL A 20 8.33 1.85 -2.64
CA VAL A 20 8.68 1.47 -1.27
C VAL A 20 8.53 -0.05 -1.06
N VAL A 21 7.38 -0.61 -1.43
CA VAL A 21 7.06 -2.02 -1.17
C VAL A 21 7.97 -2.95 -1.97
N THR A 22 8.24 -2.63 -3.24
CA THR A 22 9.11 -3.45 -4.07
C THR A 22 10.57 -3.39 -3.60
N ARG A 23 11.06 -2.21 -3.16
CA ARG A 23 12.40 -2.09 -2.59
C ARG A 23 12.54 -2.91 -1.32
N MET A 24 11.59 -2.77 -0.41
CA MET A 24 11.58 -3.52 0.85
C MET A 24 11.55 -5.04 0.63
N ALA A 25 10.68 -5.50 -0.27
CA ALA A 25 10.53 -6.93 -0.56
C ALA A 25 11.79 -7.52 -1.24
N LYS A 26 12.44 -6.77 -2.13
CA LYS A 26 13.69 -7.22 -2.77
C LYS A 26 14.80 -7.42 -1.75
N ILE A 27 15.01 -6.46 -0.86
CA ILE A 27 16.03 -6.56 0.20
C ILE A 27 15.73 -7.74 1.12
N ALA A 28 14.47 -7.87 1.57
CA ALA A 28 14.09 -8.97 2.43
C ALA A 28 14.28 -10.33 1.74
N ALA A 29 14.00 -10.43 0.43
CA ALA A 29 14.22 -11.65 -0.35
C ALA A 29 15.73 -11.99 -0.46
N GLU A 30 16.57 -11.01 -0.75
CA GLU A 30 18.03 -11.17 -0.79
C GLU A 30 18.57 -11.64 0.56
N ASP A 31 18.19 -10.97 1.64
CA ASP A 31 18.64 -11.31 3.00
C ASP A 31 18.16 -12.71 3.44
N LEU A 32 16.96 -13.12 3.05
CA LEU A 32 16.37 -14.42 3.41
C LEU A 32 16.78 -15.55 2.46
N GLY A 33 17.41 -15.25 1.32
CA GLY A 33 17.70 -16.23 0.28
C GLY A 33 16.44 -16.80 -0.37
N ALA A 34 15.35 -16.02 -0.42
CA ALA A 34 14.04 -16.43 -0.90
C ALA A 34 13.72 -15.87 -2.30
N GLU A 35 12.79 -16.49 -3.00
CA GLU A 35 12.34 -16.01 -4.30
C GLU A 35 11.55 -14.70 -4.17
N TYR A 36 11.90 -13.66 -4.93
CA TYR A 36 11.14 -12.42 -5.01
C TYR A 36 9.95 -12.54 -5.96
N LYS A 37 8.77 -12.14 -5.48
CA LYS A 37 7.53 -12.07 -6.26
C LYS A 37 6.90 -10.70 -6.14
N THR A 38 6.04 -10.34 -7.09
CA THR A 38 5.28 -9.09 -7.05
C THR A 38 3.85 -9.28 -7.54
N PHE A 39 2.92 -8.58 -6.92
CA PHE A 39 1.52 -8.51 -7.35
C PHE A 39 0.98 -7.09 -7.16
N CYS A 40 0.65 -6.45 -8.27
CA CYS A 40 -0.01 -5.15 -8.29
C CYS A 40 -1.51 -5.35 -8.51
N PHE A 41 -2.33 -4.82 -7.59
CA PHE A 41 -3.79 -4.91 -7.71
C PHE A 41 -4.46 -3.56 -8.03
N ASN A 42 -3.81 -2.76 -8.88
CA ASN A 42 -4.34 -1.47 -9.32
C ASN A 42 -5.62 -1.61 -10.14
N LEU A 43 -5.64 -2.55 -11.09
CA LEU A 43 -6.76 -2.67 -12.01
C LEU A 43 -7.91 -3.45 -11.38
N PRO A 44 -9.17 -3.11 -11.70
CA PRO A 44 -10.32 -3.88 -11.23
C PRO A 44 -10.22 -5.38 -11.54
N LYS A 45 -9.74 -5.76 -12.72
CA LYS A 45 -9.55 -7.15 -13.12
C LYS A 45 -8.56 -7.92 -12.22
N ASP A 46 -7.56 -7.24 -11.65
CA ASP A 46 -6.57 -7.86 -10.76
C ASP A 46 -7.15 -8.16 -9.38
N ARG A 47 -8.34 -7.64 -9.09
CA ARG A 47 -9.09 -7.82 -7.83
C ARG A 47 -10.30 -8.77 -7.97
N GLU A 48 -10.48 -9.42 -9.09
CA GLU A 48 -11.58 -10.37 -9.31
C GLU A 48 -11.32 -11.72 -8.66
N GLY A 49 -10.07 -12.21 -8.76
CA GLY A 49 -9.65 -13.49 -8.22
C GLY A 49 -9.22 -13.44 -6.76
N GLU A 50 -9.12 -14.62 -6.15
CA GLU A 50 -8.53 -14.79 -4.84
C GLU A 50 -6.99 -14.71 -4.95
N LEU A 51 -6.38 -14.04 -3.98
CA LEU A 51 -4.93 -13.98 -3.81
C LEU A 51 -4.56 -14.72 -2.52
N SER A 52 -3.94 -15.89 -2.66
CA SER A 52 -3.71 -16.83 -1.55
C SER A 52 -2.22 -17.07 -1.33
N PHE A 53 -1.82 -17.08 -0.05
CA PHE A 53 -0.46 -17.28 0.42
C PHE A 53 -0.38 -18.49 1.35
N GLY A 54 0.79 -18.77 1.93
CA GLY A 54 1.01 -19.85 2.86
C GLY A 54 2.20 -19.65 3.79
N PRO A 55 2.47 -20.59 4.72
CA PRO A 55 3.46 -20.42 5.78
C PRO A 55 4.91 -20.15 5.31
N GLY A 56 5.23 -20.48 4.05
CA GLY A 56 6.53 -20.18 3.43
C GLY A 56 6.62 -18.80 2.77
N ASP A 57 5.58 -17.98 2.87
CA ASP A 57 5.54 -16.64 2.27
C ASP A 57 5.74 -15.54 3.31
N LEU A 58 6.57 -14.54 2.97
CA LEU A 58 6.62 -13.24 3.62
C LEU A 58 6.01 -12.21 2.67
N VAL A 59 4.96 -11.53 3.10
CA VAL A 59 4.22 -10.59 2.26
C VAL A 59 4.41 -9.16 2.74
N ILE A 60 5.10 -8.34 1.97
CA ILE A 60 5.16 -6.89 2.16
C ILE A 60 3.94 -6.31 1.47
N PHE A 61 2.92 -5.94 2.26
CA PHE A 61 1.62 -5.53 1.75
C PHE A 61 1.43 -4.01 1.88
N GLY A 62 1.35 -3.30 0.77
CA GLY A 62 1.31 -1.84 0.75
C GLY A 62 0.04 -1.22 0.19
N THR A 63 -0.46 -0.20 0.90
CA THR A 63 -1.55 0.66 0.43
C THR A 63 -1.21 2.13 0.67
N PRO A 64 -1.74 3.05 -0.15
CA PRO A 64 -1.77 4.46 0.25
C PRO A 64 -2.78 4.68 1.37
N VAL A 65 -2.65 5.81 2.05
CA VAL A 65 -3.61 6.28 3.05
C VAL A 65 -4.55 7.28 2.41
N TYR A 66 -5.86 6.98 2.37
CA TYR A 66 -6.89 7.90 1.90
C TYR A 66 -7.82 8.26 3.07
N ALA A 67 -7.97 9.56 3.32
CA ALA A 67 -8.78 10.08 4.42
C ALA A 67 -8.45 9.43 5.78
N GLY A 68 -7.17 9.18 6.05
CA GLY A 68 -6.66 8.61 7.29
C GLY A 68 -6.80 7.09 7.45
N ARG A 69 -7.22 6.38 6.42
CA ARG A 69 -7.53 4.94 6.43
C ARG A 69 -6.99 4.21 5.21
N VAL A 70 -7.08 2.89 5.21
CA VAL A 70 -6.97 2.09 3.98
C VAL A 70 -8.05 2.56 2.99
N PRO A 71 -7.74 2.74 1.69
CA PRO A 71 -8.75 3.19 0.74
C PRO A 71 -10.00 2.32 0.77
N ASN A 72 -11.17 2.94 0.98
CA ASN A 72 -12.44 2.24 1.15
C ASN A 72 -12.83 1.34 -0.02
N LEU A 73 -12.39 1.67 -1.24
CA LEU A 73 -12.61 0.85 -2.43
C LEU A 73 -11.76 -0.42 -2.47
N LEU A 74 -10.68 -0.48 -1.69
CA LEU A 74 -9.78 -1.64 -1.64
C LEU A 74 -10.13 -2.60 -0.51
N LEU A 75 -10.74 -2.12 0.57
CA LEU A 75 -11.05 -2.92 1.75
C LEU A 75 -11.86 -4.19 1.44
N PRO A 76 -12.93 -4.15 0.62
CA PRO A 76 -13.67 -5.37 0.29
C PRO A 76 -12.79 -6.42 -0.39
N TYR A 77 -11.93 -6.01 -1.34
CA TYR A 77 -11.02 -6.93 -1.98
C TYR A 77 -10.04 -7.56 -0.99
N ILE A 78 -9.41 -6.75 -0.13
CA ILE A 78 -8.44 -7.24 0.84
C ILE A 78 -9.11 -8.24 1.78
N ARG A 79 -10.25 -7.91 2.39
CA ARG A 79 -10.98 -8.77 3.33
C ARG A 79 -11.52 -10.05 2.73
N ASP A 80 -12.06 -9.96 1.50
CA ASP A 80 -12.84 -11.06 0.93
C ASP A 80 -11.98 -11.99 0.07
N LYS A 81 -10.93 -11.45 -0.56
CA LYS A 81 -10.17 -12.12 -1.61
C LYS A 81 -8.69 -12.39 -1.28
N VAL A 82 -8.13 -11.75 -0.25
CA VAL A 82 -6.75 -12.00 0.16
C VAL A 82 -6.73 -12.98 1.32
N LYS A 83 -5.95 -14.07 1.21
CA LYS A 83 -5.88 -15.15 2.20
C LYS A 83 -4.44 -15.42 2.61
N GLY A 84 -4.14 -15.20 3.89
CA GLY A 84 -2.81 -15.39 4.47
C GLY A 84 -2.44 -16.84 4.70
N ASN A 85 -3.38 -17.66 5.17
CA ASN A 85 -3.19 -19.08 5.47
C ASN A 85 -1.90 -19.37 6.26
N GLY A 86 -1.58 -18.52 7.25
CA GLY A 86 -0.37 -18.64 8.07
C GLY A 86 0.89 -17.99 7.49
N ALA A 87 0.80 -17.24 6.39
CA ALA A 87 1.90 -16.44 5.87
C ALA A 87 2.31 -15.33 6.84
N LEU A 88 3.58 -14.92 6.80
CA LEU A 88 4.04 -13.73 7.50
C LEU A 88 3.70 -12.47 6.69
N ALA A 89 3.40 -11.36 7.38
CA ALA A 89 3.10 -10.10 6.71
C ALA A 89 3.78 -8.88 7.36
N VAL A 90 4.03 -7.87 6.50
CA VAL A 90 4.47 -6.53 6.88
C VAL A 90 3.53 -5.53 6.23
N PRO A 91 2.55 -4.96 6.94
CA PRO A 91 1.75 -3.86 6.45
C PRO A 91 2.60 -2.61 6.24
N VAL A 92 2.42 -1.97 5.09
CA VAL A 92 3.11 -0.74 4.69
C VAL A 92 2.09 0.30 4.25
N SER A 93 2.12 1.49 4.86
CA SER A 93 1.22 2.59 4.52
C SER A 93 1.98 3.78 3.98
N LEU A 94 1.55 4.31 2.83
CA LEU A 94 2.12 5.52 2.21
C LEU A 94 1.16 6.69 2.36
N PHE A 95 1.62 7.80 2.93
CA PHE A 95 0.77 8.96 3.19
C PHE A 95 1.39 10.27 2.65
N GLY A 96 0.50 11.19 2.22
CA GLY A 96 0.89 12.45 1.60
C GLY A 96 1.19 13.55 2.63
N ASN A 97 2.25 13.42 3.42
CA ASN A 97 2.83 14.44 4.30
C ASN A 97 2.03 14.81 5.57
N ARG A 98 0.70 14.75 5.62
CA ARG A 98 -0.06 15.17 6.81
C ARG A 98 0.09 14.17 7.97
N ASN A 99 -0.47 12.99 7.83
CA ASN A 99 -0.46 11.91 8.79
C ASN A 99 -0.96 10.62 8.13
N PHE A 100 -0.58 9.46 8.65
CA PHE A 100 -1.13 8.17 8.22
C PHE A 100 -2.34 7.75 9.07
N ASP A 101 -2.65 8.49 10.14
CA ASP A 101 -3.78 8.26 11.06
C ASP A 101 -3.91 6.76 11.43
N ASP A 102 -5.01 6.12 11.05
CA ASP A 102 -5.25 4.70 11.36
C ASP A 102 -5.02 3.76 10.15
N GLY A 103 -4.50 4.28 9.03
CA GLY A 103 -4.29 3.48 7.82
C GLY A 103 -3.37 2.27 8.03
N LEU A 104 -2.31 2.42 8.85
CA LEU A 104 -1.37 1.33 9.13
C LEU A 104 -1.98 0.27 10.06
N ILE A 105 -2.59 0.69 11.16
CA ILE A 105 -3.20 -0.27 12.10
C ILE A 105 -4.41 -0.96 11.48
N GLU A 106 -5.20 -0.28 10.66
CA GLU A 106 -6.29 -0.90 9.93
C GLU A 106 -5.79 -1.98 8.97
N LEU A 107 -4.75 -1.68 8.19
CA LEU A 107 -4.17 -2.66 7.29
C LEU A 107 -3.64 -3.87 8.05
N ARG A 108 -2.91 -3.64 9.18
CA ARG A 108 -2.46 -4.71 10.06
C ARG A 108 -3.61 -5.59 10.55
N ASN A 109 -4.68 -4.98 11.05
CA ASN A 109 -5.83 -5.70 11.59
C ASN A 109 -6.55 -6.53 10.53
N VAL A 110 -6.68 -6.00 9.32
CA VAL A 110 -7.29 -6.71 8.20
C VAL A 110 -6.44 -7.91 7.79
N LEU A 111 -5.12 -7.75 7.65
CA LEU A 111 -4.23 -8.86 7.31
C LEU A 111 -4.26 -9.97 8.38
N GLU A 112 -4.24 -9.62 9.67
CA GLU A 112 -4.39 -10.61 10.75
C GLU A 112 -5.73 -11.38 10.67
N ALA A 113 -6.82 -10.66 10.40
CA ALA A 113 -8.14 -11.28 10.24
C ALA A 113 -8.21 -12.20 9.00
N ASP A 114 -7.41 -11.94 7.98
CA ASP A 114 -7.30 -12.73 6.75
C ASP A 114 -6.28 -13.88 6.86
N GLY A 115 -5.81 -14.17 8.09
CA GLY A 115 -4.96 -15.32 8.39
C GLY A 115 -3.47 -15.12 8.17
N PHE A 116 -2.99 -13.87 8.14
CA PHE A 116 -1.56 -13.58 8.22
C PHE A 116 -1.09 -13.43 9.66
N HIS A 117 0.21 -13.51 9.85
CA HIS A 117 0.92 -13.17 11.09
C HIS A 117 1.83 -11.98 10.84
N THR A 118 1.50 -10.80 11.37
CA THR A 118 2.30 -9.61 11.13
C THR A 118 3.57 -9.60 11.99
N VAL A 119 4.72 -9.38 11.35
CA VAL A 119 6.03 -9.42 12.01
C VAL A 119 6.67 -8.04 12.20
N ALA A 120 6.28 -7.08 11.39
CA ALA A 120 6.70 -5.68 11.43
C ALA A 120 5.61 -4.83 10.79
N GLY A 121 5.79 -3.51 10.71
CA GLY A 121 4.95 -2.60 9.93
C GLY A 121 5.60 -1.23 9.82
N GLY A 122 5.26 -0.47 8.78
CA GLY A 122 5.83 0.85 8.56
C GLY A 122 4.91 1.80 7.81
N ALA A 123 4.98 3.09 8.20
CA ALA A 123 4.33 4.17 7.49
C ALA A 123 5.40 5.13 6.94
N PHE A 124 5.33 5.42 5.64
CA PHE A 124 6.32 6.25 4.95
C PHE A 124 5.64 7.43 4.26
N VAL A 125 6.34 8.55 4.24
CA VAL A 125 5.85 9.75 3.57
C VAL A 125 6.07 9.64 2.06
N GLY A 126 5.09 10.10 1.30
CA GLY A 126 5.18 10.27 -0.14
C GLY A 126 4.71 11.64 -0.59
N GLU A 127 4.98 12.01 -1.83
CA GLU A 127 4.42 13.22 -2.43
C GLU A 127 2.89 13.16 -2.40
N HIS A 128 2.26 14.26 -2.00
CA HIS A 128 0.81 14.34 -1.90
C HIS A 128 0.17 14.39 -3.29
N SER A 129 -0.82 13.52 -3.55
CA SER A 129 -1.41 13.35 -4.88
C SER A 129 -2.07 14.61 -5.46
N PHE A 130 -2.54 15.53 -4.60
CA PHE A 130 -3.22 16.77 -5.00
C PHE A 130 -2.35 18.02 -4.84
N SER A 131 -1.09 17.88 -4.45
CA SER A 131 -0.18 19.01 -4.23
C SER A 131 1.19 18.73 -4.82
N ARG A 132 1.74 19.72 -5.51
CA ARG A 132 3.11 19.66 -6.04
C ARG A 132 4.17 20.14 -5.06
N THR A 133 3.76 20.59 -3.87
CA THR A 133 4.65 21.14 -2.83
C THR A 133 4.67 20.30 -1.55
N LEU A 134 3.54 19.70 -1.17
CA LEU A 134 3.48 18.88 0.04
C LEU A 134 4.15 17.53 -0.19
N GLY A 135 5.23 17.29 0.54
CA GLY A 135 6.04 16.09 0.40
C GLY A 135 6.69 15.95 -0.96
N ALA A 136 6.94 17.07 -1.67
CA ALA A 136 7.54 17.05 -3.00
C ALA A 136 8.84 16.25 -3.02
N GLY A 137 8.97 15.34 -4.00
CA GLY A 137 10.14 14.47 -4.14
C GLY A 137 10.24 13.32 -3.12
N ARG A 138 9.25 13.19 -2.21
CA ARG A 138 9.24 12.07 -1.24
C ARG A 138 8.58 10.80 -1.82
N PRO A 139 9.05 9.60 -1.47
CA PRO A 139 10.19 9.32 -0.58
C PRO A 139 11.52 9.65 -1.25
N ASP A 140 12.34 10.41 -0.52
CA ASP A 140 13.71 10.75 -0.91
C ASP A 140 14.73 9.69 -0.49
N ALA A 141 16.03 9.98 -0.61
CA ALA A 141 17.09 9.04 -0.26
C ALA A 141 17.10 8.69 1.25
N GLN A 142 16.73 9.64 2.12
CA GLN A 142 16.68 9.38 3.57
C GLN A 142 15.49 8.49 3.92
N ASP A 143 14.32 8.70 3.31
CA ASP A 143 13.16 7.82 3.46
C ASP A 143 13.47 6.41 2.98
N MET A 144 14.14 6.31 1.82
CA MET A 144 14.50 5.01 1.27
C MET A 144 15.52 4.28 2.14
N ALA A 145 16.44 4.98 2.80
CA ALA A 145 17.34 4.37 3.78
C ALA A 145 16.56 3.76 4.97
N LEU A 146 15.51 4.43 5.47
CA LEU A 146 14.63 3.88 6.51
C LEU A 146 13.83 2.67 6.01
N VAL A 147 13.40 2.67 4.75
CA VAL A 147 12.75 1.51 4.12
C VAL A 147 13.70 0.31 4.09
N GLU A 148 14.96 0.54 3.69
CA GLU A 148 15.99 -0.49 3.63
C GLU A 148 16.33 -1.03 5.02
N GLU A 149 16.49 -0.14 6.01
CA GLU A 149 16.71 -0.51 7.41
C GLU A 149 15.57 -1.39 7.95
N LEU A 150 14.31 -1.02 7.70
CA LEU A 150 13.17 -1.84 8.10
C LEU A 150 13.16 -3.19 7.40
N ALA A 151 13.55 -3.26 6.13
CA ALA A 151 13.64 -4.51 5.39
C ALA A 151 14.67 -5.46 6.01
N HIS A 152 15.88 -4.98 6.28
CA HIS A 152 16.94 -5.76 6.92
C HIS A 152 16.54 -6.24 8.32
N LYS A 153 15.99 -5.36 9.16
CA LYS A 153 15.49 -5.72 10.50
C LYS A 153 14.35 -6.75 10.44
N THR A 154 13.49 -6.64 9.44
CA THR A 154 12.42 -7.62 9.21
C THR A 154 12.98 -8.98 8.86
N ALA A 155 13.93 -9.04 7.93
CA ALA A 155 14.57 -10.28 7.53
C ALA A 155 15.33 -10.93 8.69
N GLU A 156 16.08 -10.15 9.48
CA GLU A 156 16.77 -10.61 10.68
C GLU A 156 15.79 -11.20 11.69
N LYS A 157 14.69 -10.49 11.98
CA LYS A 157 13.63 -10.98 12.86
C LYS A 157 13.07 -12.30 12.37
N VAL A 158 12.72 -12.40 11.08
CA VAL A 158 12.14 -13.61 10.48
C VAL A 158 13.10 -14.81 10.59
N LYS A 159 14.40 -14.61 10.34
CA LYS A 159 15.43 -15.65 10.55
C LYS A 159 15.43 -16.20 11.98
N GLY A 160 15.23 -15.33 12.96
CA GLY A 160 15.21 -15.69 14.37
C GLY A 160 13.91 -16.36 14.87
N LEU A 161 12.84 -16.36 14.05
CA LEU A 161 11.58 -17.01 14.44
C LEU A 161 11.65 -18.53 14.31
N GLU A 162 11.23 -19.25 15.33
CA GLU A 162 10.99 -20.71 15.28
C GLU A 162 9.62 -21.02 14.70
N ARG A 163 8.61 -20.18 15.00
CA ARG A 163 7.23 -20.27 14.52
C ARG A 163 6.66 -18.86 14.26
N ALA A 164 5.56 -18.80 13.54
CA ALA A 164 4.83 -17.56 13.34
C ALA A 164 4.39 -16.96 14.70
N PRO A 165 4.50 -15.62 14.88
CA PRO A 165 4.11 -14.99 16.13
C PRO A 165 2.59 -15.06 16.33
N GLU A 166 2.16 -15.34 17.56
CA GLU A 166 0.74 -15.32 17.94
C GLU A 166 0.23 -13.91 18.23
N ILE A 167 1.15 -13.00 18.58
CA ILE A 167 0.82 -11.62 18.91
C ILE A 167 1.19 -10.76 17.70
N PRO A 168 0.22 -10.00 17.13
CA PRO A 168 0.46 -9.10 16.03
C PRO A 168 1.56 -8.08 16.32
N ALA A 169 2.31 -7.70 15.32
CA ALA A 169 3.29 -6.62 15.45
C ALA A 169 2.61 -5.32 15.90
N TYR A 170 3.22 -4.65 16.87
CA TYR A 170 2.76 -3.32 17.27
C TYR A 170 2.96 -2.34 16.11
N VAL A 171 1.92 -1.58 15.80
CA VAL A 171 1.94 -0.46 14.87
C VAL A 171 1.13 0.70 15.44
N ALA A 172 1.50 1.92 15.09
CA ALA A 172 0.78 3.11 15.55
C ALA A 172 -0.60 3.24 14.89
N GLY A 173 -1.56 3.75 15.62
CA GLY A 173 -2.95 4.00 15.24
C GLY A 173 -3.88 3.84 16.44
N CYS A 174 -5.18 4.05 16.22
CA CYS A 174 -6.20 3.88 17.26
C CYS A 174 -6.94 2.56 17.11
N ASP A 175 -7.23 1.94 18.24
CA ASP A 175 -8.15 0.80 18.31
C ASP A 175 -9.22 1.13 19.38
N PRO A 176 -10.48 1.25 19.04
CA PRO A 176 -11.09 1.00 17.70
C PRO A 176 -10.67 2.04 16.64
N ILE A 177 -10.72 1.59 15.38
CA ILE A 177 -10.37 2.41 14.21
C ILE A 177 -11.32 3.62 14.10
N ARG A 178 -10.77 4.82 13.95
CA ARG A 178 -11.53 6.06 13.78
C ARG A 178 -12.24 6.10 12.41
N PRO A 179 -13.32 6.87 12.26
CA PRO A 179 -13.96 7.10 10.96
C PRO A 179 -13.00 7.72 9.93
N TYR A 180 -13.30 7.55 8.64
CA TYR A 180 -12.62 8.27 7.58
C TYR A 180 -12.65 9.78 7.84
N TYR A 181 -11.53 10.45 7.62
CA TYR A 181 -11.46 11.89 7.72
C TYR A 181 -12.46 12.54 6.73
N THR A 182 -13.31 13.42 7.27
CA THR A 182 -14.22 14.21 6.45
C THR A 182 -13.62 15.60 6.27
N PRO A 183 -13.27 16.01 5.04
CA PRO A 183 -12.79 17.36 4.77
C PRO A 183 -13.81 18.40 5.22
N ARG A 184 -13.30 19.54 5.72
CA ARG A 184 -14.11 20.66 6.14
C ARG A 184 -13.74 21.89 5.31
N ASP A 185 -14.69 22.76 5.09
CA ASP A 185 -14.48 24.05 4.48
C ASP A 185 -13.80 25.04 5.44
N ARG A 186 -13.56 26.27 4.96
CA ARG A 186 -12.95 27.34 5.77
C ARG A 186 -13.80 27.79 6.98
N HIS A 187 -15.08 27.40 7.05
CA HIS A 187 -15.99 27.69 8.14
C HIS A 187 -16.09 26.51 9.14
N GLY A 188 -15.38 25.40 8.85
CA GLY A 188 -15.40 24.19 9.67
C GLY A 188 -16.55 23.25 9.35
N GLU A 189 -17.37 23.54 8.32
CA GLU A 189 -18.48 22.69 7.92
C GLU A 189 -17.99 21.52 7.05
N PRO A 190 -18.56 20.31 7.21
CA PRO A 190 -18.24 19.19 6.36
C PRO A 190 -18.56 19.51 4.90
N ILE A 191 -17.59 19.29 4.01
CA ILE A 191 -17.80 19.43 2.58
C ILE A 191 -18.73 18.31 2.12
N LYS A 192 -19.92 18.66 1.72
CA LYS A 192 -20.90 17.78 1.05
C LYS A 192 -20.71 17.95 -0.45
N ASP A 193 -20.85 16.88 -1.21
CA ASP A 193 -20.79 16.92 -2.67
C ASP A 193 -19.46 17.40 -3.24
N PHE A 194 -18.40 16.65 -2.98
CA PHE A 194 -17.12 16.84 -3.68
C PHE A 194 -17.36 16.92 -5.19
N LEU A 195 -16.94 18.02 -5.80
CA LEU A 195 -16.90 18.15 -7.25
C LEU A 195 -16.14 16.95 -7.81
N LYS A 196 -16.85 16.08 -8.49
CA LYS A 196 -16.23 14.99 -9.24
C LYS A 196 -15.59 15.60 -10.48
N ALA A 197 -14.38 16.12 -10.33
CA ALA A 197 -13.60 16.58 -11.47
C ALA A 197 -13.32 15.37 -12.37
N LYS A 198 -13.72 15.48 -13.62
CA LYS A 198 -13.34 14.52 -14.66
C LYS A 198 -12.23 15.14 -15.49
N PRO A 199 -11.22 14.37 -15.92
CA PRO A 199 -10.27 14.86 -16.91
C PRO A 199 -11.02 15.19 -18.19
N VAL A 200 -10.64 16.30 -18.83
CA VAL A 200 -11.20 16.75 -20.11
C VAL A 200 -10.06 16.86 -21.10
N THR A 201 -10.25 16.29 -22.30
CA THR A 201 -9.29 16.38 -23.38
C THR A 201 -9.48 17.72 -24.12
N ASP A 202 -8.40 18.51 -24.21
CA ASP A 202 -8.33 19.67 -25.08
C ASP A 202 -8.01 19.18 -26.51
N SER A 203 -9.04 19.10 -27.35
CA SER A 203 -8.93 18.57 -28.72
C SER A 203 -7.94 19.34 -29.60
N ASP A 204 -7.75 20.64 -29.34
CA ASP A 204 -6.84 21.48 -30.13
C ASP A 204 -5.37 21.23 -29.79
N LYS A 205 -5.10 20.68 -28.59
CA LYS A 205 -3.75 20.32 -28.12
C LYS A 205 -3.47 18.82 -28.21
N CYS A 206 -4.50 18.01 -28.34
CA CYS A 206 -4.37 16.56 -28.32
C CYS A 206 -3.80 16.05 -29.65
N VAL A 207 -2.61 15.48 -29.61
CA VAL A 207 -1.95 14.83 -30.78
C VAL A 207 -2.25 13.34 -30.88
N LYS A 208 -3.21 12.82 -30.12
CA LYS A 208 -3.65 11.40 -30.10
C LYS A 208 -2.51 10.39 -29.89
N CYS A 209 -1.50 10.74 -29.11
CA CYS A 209 -0.34 9.85 -28.85
C CYS A 209 -0.64 8.69 -27.89
N GLY A 210 -1.81 8.65 -27.25
CA GLY A 210 -2.23 7.61 -26.30
C GLY A 210 -1.46 7.59 -24.97
N LEU A 211 -0.64 8.61 -24.68
CA LEU A 211 0.20 8.64 -23.48
C LEU A 211 -0.65 8.63 -22.19
N CYS A 212 -1.75 9.41 -22.17
CA CYS A 212 -2.67 9.45 -21.02
C CYS A 212 -3.25 8.07 -20.68
N ALA A 213 -3.68 7.30 -21.69
CA ALA A 213 -4.19 5.94 -21.49
C ALA A 213 -3.11 4.98 -20.99
N ARG A 214 -1.88 5.07 -21.54
CA ARG A 214 -0.75 4.22 -21.10
C ARG A 214 -0.29 4.52 -19.68
N LEU A 215 -0.37 5.78 -19.24
CA LEU A 215 0.07 6.19 -17.91
C LEU A 215 -1.04 6.07 -16.86
N CYS A 216 -2.28 5.85 -17.25
CA CYS A 216 -3.37 5.72 -16.30
C CYS A 216 -3.23 4.41 -15.49
N PRO A 217 -2.95 4.47 -14.16
CA PRO A 217 -2.73 3.27 -13.36
C PRO A 217 -4.02 2.45 -13.16
N MET A 218 -5.17 3.03 -13.49
CA MET A 218 -6.49 2.42 -13.36
C MET A 218 -7.06 1.93 -14.72
N ALA A 219 -6.31 2.12 -15.82
CA ALA A 219 -6.79 1.88 -17.18
C ALA A 219 -8.19 2.51 -17.46
N ALA A 220 -8.42 3.71 -16.89
CA ALA A 220 -9.72 4.38 -16.95
C ALA A 220 -9.85 5.35 -18.13
N ILE A 221 -8.88 5.40 -19.01
CA ILE A 221 -8.85 6.29 -20.20
C ILE A 221 -8.86 5.40 -21.44
N ASP A 222 -9.92 5.51 -22.24
CA ASP A 222 -9.97 4.86 -23.55
C ASP A 222 -9.09 5.63 -24.54
N PRO A 223 -8.12 5.00 -25.20
CA PRO A 223 -7.26 5.67 -26.17
C PRO A 223 -8.01 6.13 -27.44
N ASN A 224 -9.23 5.63 -27.64
CA ASN A 224 -10.06 5.92 -28.84
C ASN A 224 -11.16 6.97 -28.58
N ASP A 225 -11.33 7.43 -27.31
CA ASP A 225 -12.34 8.42 -26.92
C ASP A 225 -11.72 9.82 -26.65
#